data_6a42355713e17eb1135f39631c948427
#
_entry.id   6a42355713e17eb1135f39631c948427
#
_cell.length_a   1.000
_cell.length_b   1.000
_cell.length_c   1.000
_cell.angle_alpha   90.00
_cell.angle_beta   90.00
_cell.angle_gamma   90.00
#
_symmetry.space_group_name_H-M   'P 1'
#
loop_
_entity.id
_entity.type
_entity.pdbx_description
1 polymer ?
#
loop_
_entity_poly.entity_id
_entity_poly.type
_entity_poly.pdbx_seq_one_letter_code
_entity_poly.pdbx_strand_id
1 'polypeptide(L)'
;VINPTPTPLTQQERSELLDYGNWRINGIRCSIDPLRREMRVTALTDDKALLMISCEAGAYNTIDLAWVVSRTTPLTSRAVRLSLPFKTDAESRDMELTNATFDEKSRELVTLAKGRGLADCGIQTRWRYDGQRFRLVRYAQEPSCDNWHGPDAWPTLWITR
;
A
#
# COMPACT_ATOMS: atom_id res chain seq x y z
N VAL A 1 19.45 -1.41 -9.01
CA VAL A 1 19.78 -0.14 -8.36
C VAL A 1 19.11 -0.10 -6.99
N ILE A 2 19.92 0.00 -5.95
CA ILE A 2 19.41 0.16 -4.61
C ILE A 2 19.00 1.62 -4.43
N ASN A 3 17.72 1.89 -4.22
CA ASN A 3 17.28 3.23 -3.92
C ASN A 3 17.88 3.65 -2.57
N PRO A 4 18.51 4.82 -2.49
CA PRO A 4 19.02 5.28 -1.21
C PRO A 4 17.89 5.44 -0.21
N THR A 5 18.17 5.12 1.05
CA THR A 5 17.22 5.37 2.11
C THR A 5 16.95 6.87 2.21
N PRO A 6 15.70 7.30 2.14
CA PRO A 6 15.38 8.72 2.23
C PRO A 6 15.62 9.25 3.64
N THR A 7 15.78 10.56 3.74
CA THR A 7 15.85 11.23 5.02
C THR A 7 14.57 10.94 5.81
N PRO A 8 14.66 10.48 7.07
CA PRO A 8 13.47 10.22 7.87
C PRO A 8 12.60 11.46 8.04
N LEU A 9 11.30 11.25 8.20
CA LEU A 9 10.37 12.35 8.45
C LEU A 9 10.69 12.99 9.79
N THR A 10 10.72 14.32 9.81
CA THR A 10 10.82 15.06 11.07
C THR A 10 9.49 14.98 11.81
N GLN A 11 9.50 15.31 13.11
CA GLN A 11 8.29 15.37 13.92
C GLN A 11 7.28 16.35 13.32
N GLN A 12 7.74 17.49 12.85
CA GLN A 12 6.90 18.51 12.24
C GLN A 12 6.30 18.02 10.93
N GLU A 13 7.12 17.40 10.06
CA GLU A 13 6.63 16.83 8.81
C GLU A 13 5.55 15.78 9.07
N ARG A 14 5.80 14.90 10.04
CA ARG A 14 4.84 13.86 10.43
C ARG A 14 3.52 14.45 10.89
N SER A 15 3.58 15.47 11.75
CA SER A 15 2.39 16.15 12.27
C SER A 15 1.57 16.79 11.13
N GLU A 16 2.24 17.50 10.23
CA GLU A 16 1.59 18.15 9.09
C GLU A 16 0.97 17.13 8.14
N LEU A 17 1.65 16.00 7.92
CA LEU A 17 1.14 14.93 7.05
C LEU A 17 -0.08 14.25 7.67
N LEU A 18 -0.10 14.04 8.97
CA LEU A 18 -1.25 13.46 9.66
C LEU A 18 -2.46 14.42 9.61
N ASP A 19 -2.23 15.70 9.80
CA ASP A 19 -3.29 16.71 9.66
C ASP A 19 -3.82 16.75 8.23
N TYR A 20 -2.93 16.67 7.25
CA TYR A 20 -3.30 16.62 5.85
C TYR A 20 -4.14 15.38 5.56
N GLY A 21 -3.77 14.24 6.14
CA GLY A 21 -4.51 13.00 5.99
C GLY A 21 -5.93 13.10 6.54
N ASN A 22 -6.09 13.71 7.72
CA ASN A 22 -7.41 13.94 8.30
C ASN A 22 -8.27 14.82 7.40
N TRP A 23 -7.68 15.85 6.83
CA TRP A 23 -8.39 16.70 5.87
C TRP A 23 -8.75 15.94 4.60
N ARG A 24 -7.81 15.13 4.08
CA ARG A 24 -7.99 14.41 2.82
C ARG A 24 -9.08 13.34 2.90
N ILE A 25 -9.16 12.63 4.04
CA ILE A 25 -10.16 11.58 4.24
C ILE A 25 -11.55 12.15 4.53
N ASN A 26 -11.63 13.41 4.92
CA ASN A 26 -12.90 14.04 5.21
C ASN A 26 -13.78 14.06 3.96
N GLY A 27 -15.01 13.59 4.10
CA GLY A 27 -15.94 13.47 2.98
C GLY A 27 -15.83 12.17 2.19
N ILE A 28 -14.82 11.35 2.43
CA ILE A 28 -14.72 10.01 1.85
C ILE A 28 -15.46 9.04 2.75
N ARG A 29 -16.36 8.26 2.15
CA ARG A 29 -17.15 7.28 2.91
C ARG A 29 -16.33 6.02 3.17
N CYS A 30 -16.06 5.74 4.44
CA CYS A 30 -15.35 4.56 4.90
C CYS A 30 -16.20 3.78 5.90
N SER A 31 -16.07 2.45 5.90
CA SER A 31 -16.78 1.60 6.85
C SER A 31 -16.14 1.60 8.24
N ILE A 32 -14.83 1.90 8.32
CA ILE A 32 -14.13 1.96 9.60
C ILE A 32 -14.46 3.28 10.30
N ASP A 33 -14.84 3.19 11.59
CA ASP A 33 -15.11 4.35 12.43
C ASP A 33 -13.89 5.30 12.41
N PRO A 34 -14.09 6.62 12.24
CA PRO A 34 -12.99 7.59 12.23
C PRO A 34 -12.03 7.47 13.41
N LEU A 35 -12.52 7.11 14.59
CA LEU A 35 -11.69 6.94 15.80
C LEU A 35 -10.84 5.67 15.76
N ARG A 36 -11.14 4.74 14.88
CA ARG A 36 -10.43 3.45 14.74
C ARG A 36 -9.61 3.36 13.47
N ARG A 37 -9.63 4.38 12.63
CA ARG A 37 -8.84 4.38 11.40
C ARG A 37 -7.36 4.48 11.75
N GLU A 38 -6.60 3.55 11.22
CA GLU A 38 -5.15 3.61 11.30
C GLU A 38 -4.63 4.53 10.21
N MET A 39 -3.84 5.52 10.60
CA MET A 39 -3.20 6.43 9.67
C MET A 39 -1.69 6.30 9.82
N ARG A 40 -1.00 6.04 8.72
CA ARG A 40 0.43 5.78 8.71
C ARG A 40 1.11 6.68 7.70
N VAL A 41 2.24 7.25 8.07
CA VAL A 41 3.06 8.05 7.17
C VAL A 41 4.49 7.53 7.20
N THR A 42 5.11 7.47 6.04
CA THR A 42 6.51 7.06 5.92
C THR A 42 7.19 7.87 4.84
N ALA A 43 8.49 8.10 5.01
CA ALA A 43 9.29 8.76 3.99
C ALA A 43 9.41 7.84 2.77
N LEU A 44 9.05 8.34 1.59
CA LEU A 44 9.13 7.60 0.35
C LEU A 44 10.37 8.00 -0.45
N THR A 45 10.60 9.31 -0.55
CA THR A 45 11.80 9.92 -1.08
C THR A 45 12.18 11.09 -0.18
N ASP A 46 13.24 11.83 -0.52
CA ASP A 46 13.61 13.01 0.26
C ASP A 46 12.58 14.14 0.17
N ASP A 47 11.75 14.14 -0.88
CA ASP A 47 10.73 15.17 -1.09
C ASP A 47 9.30 14.64 -1.10
N LYS A 48 9.10 13.32 -0.97
CA LYS A 48 7.78 12.69 -0.97
C LYS A 48 7.59 11.78 0.23
N ALA A 49 6.35 11.70 0.69
CA ALA A 49 5.95 10.78 1.75
C ALA A 49 4.77 9.93 1.28
N LEU A 50 4.66 8.73 1.82
CA LEU A 50 3.52 7.85 1.60
C LEU A 50 2.59 7.97 2.80
N LEU A 51 1.35 8.34 2.54
CA LEU A 51 0.28 8.44 3.54
C LEU A 51 -0.72 7.34 3.25
N MET A 52 -0.99 6.48 4.24
CA MET A 52 -1.96 5.40 4.13
C MET A 52 -2.99 5.51 5.24
N ILE A 53 -4.26 5.33 4.88
CA ILE A 53 -5.38 5.43 5.84
C ILE A 53 -6.28 4.22 5.64
N SER A 54 -6.56 3.48 6.73
CA SER A 54 -7.50 2.37 6.70
C SER A 54 -8.91 2.90 6.48
N CYS A 55 -9.61 2.37 5.49
CA CYS A 55 -10.94 2.85 5.10
C CYS A 55 -12.03 1.82 5.29
N GLU A 56 -11.85 0.61 4.78
CA GLU A 56 -12.86 -0.45 4.87
C GLU A 56 -12.30 -1.68 5.54
N ALA A 57 -13.13 -2.36 6.33
CA ALA A 57 -12.77 -3.61 6.98
C ALA A 57 -13.77 -4.69 6.64
N GLY A 58 -13.28 -5.81 6.11
CA GLY A 58 -14.03 -7.04 5.92
C GLY A 58 -13.64 -8.09 6.96
N ALA A 59 -14.03 -9.36 6.72
CA ALA A 59 -13.76 -10.44 7.67
C ALA A 59 -12.27 -10.73 7.82
N TYR A 60 -11.49 -10.66 6.75
CA TYR A 60 -10.06 -11.02 6.74
C TYR A 60 -9.18 -9.90 6.24
N ASN A 61 -9.73 -8.92 5.58
CA ASN A 61 -8.97 -7.92 4.85
C ASN A 61 -9.43 -6.52 5.19
N THR A 62 -8.44 -5.61 5.28
CA THR A 62 -8.67 -4.17 5.40
C THR A 62 -8.28 -3.53 4.08
N ILE A 63 -9.09 -2.62 3.57
CA ILE A 63 -8.78 -1.86 2.36
C ILE A 63 -8.35 -0.47 2.77
N ASP A 64 -7.18 -0.08 2.30
CA ASP A 64 -6.56 1.21 2.61
C ASP A 64 -6.70 2.16 1.43
N LEU A 65 -6.70 3.45 1.74
CA LEU A 65 -6.47 4.51 0.79
C LEU A 65 -5.05 5.03 0.98
N ALA A 66 -4.41 5.43 -0.09
CA ALA A 66 -3.05 5.92 -0.01
C ALA A 66 -2.82 7.09 -0.96
N TRP A 67 -1.94 7.99 -0.53
CA TRP A 67 -1.51 9.14 -1.34
C TRP A 67 0.00 9.32 -1.22
N VAL A 68 0.61 9.74 -2.32
CA VAL A 68 1.97 10.27 -2.31
C VAL A 68 1.84 11.77 -2.11
N VAL A 69 2.42 12.27 -1.02
CA VAL A 69 2.26 13.66 -0.58
C VAL A 69 3.62 14.33 -0.59
N SER A 70 3.69 15.59 -1.02
CA SER A 70 4.92 16.39 -0.91
C SER A 70 5.27 16.59 0.55
N ARG A 71 6.58 16.58 0.87
CA ARG A 71 7.07 16.80 2.23
C ARG A 71 7.27 18.27 2.57
N THR A 72 7.22 19.13 1.56
CA THR A 72 7.37 20.59 1.73
C THR A 72 6.05 21.28 1.46
N THR A 73 5.77 22.34 2.23
CA THR A 73 4.57 23.15 2.03
C THR A 73 4.70 24.04 0.79
N PRO A 74 3.60 24.25 0.02
CA PRO A 74 2.25 23.71 0.26
C PRO A 74 2.17 22.22 -0.05
N LEU A 75 1.44 21.47 0.78
CA LEU A 75 1.30 20.03 0.60
C LEU A 75 0.40 19.76 -0.60
N THR A 76 0.91 18.95 -1.51
CA THR A 76 0.17 18.45 -2.67
C THR A 76 0.21 16.94 -2.66
N SER A 77 -0.81 16.29 -3.21
CA SER A 77 -0.89 14.84 -3.18
C SER A 77 -1.40 14.27 -4.49
N ARG A 78 -1.05 13.02 -4.72
CA ARG A 78 -1.57 12.20 -5.79
C ARG A 78 -2.00 10.86 -5.20
N ALA A 79 -3.24 10.45 -5.49
CA ALA A 79 -3.72 9.14 -5.03
C ALA A 79 -2.88 8.01 -5.62
N VAL A 80 -2.55 7.04 -4.79
CA VAL A 80 -1.81 5.86 -5.23
C VAL A 80 -2.76 4.95 -6.02
N ARG A 81 -2.32 4.56 -7.22
CA ARG A 81 -3.03 3.60 -8.06
C ARG A 81 -2.07 2.46 -8.39
N LEU A 82 -2.51 1.24 -8.09
CA LEU A 82 -1.73 0.03 -8.33
C LEU A 82 -2.28 -0.64 -9.59
N SER A 83 -1.72 -0.27 -10.74
CA SER A 83 -2.17 -0.77 -12.03
C SER A 83 -1.31 -1.94 -12.49
N LEU A 84 -1.93 -3.10 -12.67
CA LEU A 84 -1.22 -4.31 -13.11
C LEU A 84 -0.78 -4.16 -14.56
N PRO A 85 0.44 -4.62 -14.90
CA PRO A 85 0.94 -4.57 -16.28
C PRO A 85 0.33 -5.65 -17.19
N PHE A 86 -0.53 -6.53 -16.65
CA PHE A 86 -1.19 -7.60 -17.39
C PHE A 86 -2.68 -7.61 -17.08
N LYS A 87 -3.45 -8.28 -17.94
CA LYS A 87 -4.89 -8.45 -17.73
C LYS A 87 -5.16 -9.59 -16.75
N THR A 88 -6.20 -9.39 -15.93
CA THR A 88 -6.74 -10.41 -15.03
C THR A 88 -8.20 -10.64 -15.41
N ASP A 89 -8.88 -11.52 -14.69
CA ASP A 89 -10.33 -11.74 -14.88
C ASP A 89 -11.17 -10.57 -14.32
N ALA A 90 -10.53 -9.65 -13.61
CA ALA A 90 -11.21 -8.46 -13.09
C ALA A 90 -11.46 -7.42 -14.20
N GLU A 91 -12.51 -6.61 -14.03
CA GLU A 91 -12.87 -5.56 -15.00
C GLU A 91 -11.80 -4.48 -15.09
N SER A 92 -11.06 -4.23 -14.04
CA SER A 92 -10.03 -3.20 -13.97
C SER A 92 -8.67 -3.82 -13.69
N ARG A 93 -7.61 -3.21 -14.24
CA ARG A 93 -6.24 -3.56 -13.91
C ARG A 93 -5.78 -2.96 -12.60
N ASP A 94 -6.54 -2.02 -12.05
CA ASP A 94 -6.20 -1.39 -10.79
C ASP A 94 -6.52 -2.34 -9.63
N MET A 95 -5.55 -2.52 -8.74
CA MET A 95 -5.72 -3.31 -7.54
C MET A 95 -6.06 -2.44 -6.34
N GLU A 96 -6.88 -2.96 -5.45
CA GLU A 96 -7.12 -2.33 -4.16
C GLU A 96 -5.90 -2.50 -3.26
N LEU A 97 -5.69 -1.51 -2.39
CA LEU A 97 -4.63 -1.59 -1.38
C LEU A 97 -5.14 -2.41 -0.19
N THR A 98 -5.17 -3.72 -0.37
CA THR A 98 -5.67 -4.65 0.65
C THR A 98 -4.56 -5.00 1.62
N ASN A 99 -4.82 -4.78 2.91
CA ASN A 99 -3.84 -5.01 3.99
C ASN A 99 -2.47 -4.42 3.64
N ALA A 100 -2.48 -3.19 3.15
CA ALA A 100 -1.28 -2.54 2.64
C ALA A 100 -0.29 -2.22 3.75
N THR A 101 0.98 -2.52 3.51
CA THR A 101 2.09 -2.17 4.39
C THR A 101 3.26 -1.68 3.55
N PHE A 102 4.13 -0.89 4.14
CA PHE A 102 5.36 -0.48 3.48
C PHE A 102 6.55 -1.18 4.13
N ASP A 103 7.24 -1.98 3.33
CA ASP A 103 8.44 -2.69 3.77
C ASP A 103 9.63 -1.75 3.62
N GLU A 104 10.13 -1.22 4.73
CA GLU A 104 11.22 -0.26 4.70
C GLU A 104 12.56 -0.86 4.28
N LYS A 105 12.76 -2.17 4.47
CA LYS A 105 13.99 -2.83 4.06
C LYS A 105 14.08 -2.94 2.55
N SER A 106 13.02 -3.39 1.90
CA SER A 106 12.97 -3.54 0.45
C SER A 106 12.51 -2.26 -0.25
N ARG A 107 11.99 -1.29 0.50
CA ARG A 107 11.39 -0.06 -0.04
C ARG A 107 10.22 -0.37 -0.97
N GLU A 108 9.40 -1.34 -0.58
CA GLU A 108 8.26 -1.81 -1.36
C GLU A 108 6.95 -1.64 -0.63
N LEU A 109 5.94 -1.22 -1.38
CA LEU A 109 4.56 -1.24 -0.92
C LEU A 109 4.03 -2.65 -1.16
N VAL A 110 3.53 -3.28 -0.10
CA VAL A 110 3.07 -4.68 -0.14
C VAL A 110 1.58 -4.71 0.08
N THR A 111 0.85 -5.42 -0.76
CA THR A 111 -0.56 -5.73 -0.54
C THR A 111 -0.74 -7.22 -0.32
N LEU A 112 -1.73 -7.59 0.47
CA LEU A 112 -2.03 -8.98 0.75
C LEU A 112 -3.55 -9.16 0.82
N ALA A 113 -4.12 -9.73 -0.25
CA ALA A 113 -5.53 -10.12 -0.25
C ALA A 113 -5.62 -11.55 0.24
N LYS A 114 -6.02 -11.74 1.51
CA LYS A 114 -6.11 -13.06 2.11
C LYS A 114 -7.41 -13.73 1.71
N GLY A 115 -7.35 -15.00 1.29
CA GLY A 115 -8.53 -15.80 1.04
C GLY A 115 -9.23 -16.27 2.32
N ARG A 116 -8.45 -16.30 3.44
CA ARG A 116 -9.00 -16.54 4.79
C ARG A 116 -8.02 -16.05 5.85
N GLY A 117 -8.45 -16.02 7.12
CA GLY A 117 -7.70 -15.41 8.21
C GLY A 117 -6.30 -15.98 8.45
N LEU A 118 -6.05 -17.25 8.08
CA LEU A 118 -4.75 -17.88 8.25
C LEU A 118 -3.68 -17.39 7.25
N ALA A 119 -4.08 -16.65 6.23
CA ALA A 119 -3.19 -16.13 5.18
C ALA A 119 -2.37 -17.24 4.49
N ASP A 120 -2.95 -18.42 4.31
CA ASP A 120 -2.33 -19.54 3.59
C ASP A 120 -2.79 -19.62 2.14
N CYS A 121 -3.62 -18.71 1.70
CA CYS A 121 -4.08 -18.57 0.32
C CYS A 121 -4.44 -17.12 0.06
N GLY A 122 -4.39 -16.72 -1.21
CA GLY A 122 -4.73 -15.37 -1.62
C GLY A 122 -3.76 -14.83 -2.67
N ILE A 123 -3.61 -13.50 -2.68
CA ILE A 123 -2.75 -12.80 -3.62
C ILE A 123 -1.88 -11.81 -2.85
N GLN A 124 -0.57 -11.88 -3.07
CA GLN A 124 0.38 -10.90 -2.56
C GLN A 124 0.98 -10.13 -3.73
N THR A 125 1.05 -8.80 -3.62
CA THR A 125 1.75 -7.97 -4.60
C THR A 125 2.77 -7.08 -3.91
N ARG A 126 3.87 -6.80 -4.62
CA ARG A 126 4.91 -5.89 -4.16
C ARG A 126 5.17 -4.86 -5.24
N TRP A 127 5.30 -3.60 -4.82
CA TRP A 127 5.39 -2.46 -5.72
C TRP A 127 6.52 -1.55 -5.27
N ARG A 128 7.26 -1.02 -6.24
CA ARG A 128 8.35 -0.07 -5.96
C ARG A 128 8.06 1.27 -6.62
N TYR A 129 8.27 2.34 -5.87
CA TYR A 129 8.07 3.70 -6.36
C TYR A 129 9.25 4.10 -7.24
N ASP A 130 8.95 4.60 -8.46
CA ASP A 130 9.98 4.98 -9.43
C ASP A 130 10.21 6.51 -9.49
N GLY A 131 9.60 7.27 -8.58
CA GLY A 131 9.63 8.72 -8.57
C GLY A 131 8.36 9.36 -9.11
N GLN A 132 7.53 8.60 -9.80
CA GLN A 132 6.25 9.06 -10.36
C GLN A 132 5.08 8.17 -9.97
N ARG A 133 5.29 6.87 -9.95
CA ARG A 133 4.24 5.88 -9.63
C ARG A 133 4.84 4.61 -9.05
N PHE A 134 3.98 3.79 -8.49
CA PHE A 134 4.36 2.45 -8.05
C PHE A 134 4.31 1.48 -9.22
N ARG A 135 5.38 0.72 -9.38
CA ARG A 135 5.51 -0.31 -10.42
C ARG A 135 5.55 -1.68 -9.78
N LEU A 136 4.83 -2.63 -10.39
CA LEU A 136 4.77 -3.99 -9.89
C LEU A 136 6.15 -4.64 -9.92
N VAL A 137 6.56 -5.18 -8.76
CA VAL A 137 7.81 -5.93 -8.62
C VAL A 137 7.52 -7.43 -8.58
N ARG A 138 6.47 -7.83 -7.84
CA ARG A 138 6.14 -9.24 -7.68
C ARG A 138 4.63 -9.41 -7.56
N TYR A 139 4.11 -10.42 -8.25
CA TYR A 139 2.73 -10.87 -8.11
C TYR A 139 2.77 -12.36 -7.78
N ALA A 140 2.26 -12.72 -6.61
CA ALA A 140 2.24 -14.10 -6.15
C ALA A 140 0.82 -14.50 -5.78
N GLN A 141 0.43 -15.70 -6.15
CA GLN A 141 -0.91 -16.19 -5.89
C GLN A 141 -0.86 -17.63 -5.38
N GLU A 142 -1.66 -17.92 -4.37
CA GLU A 142 -1.91 -19.26 -3.89
C GLU A 142 -3.42 -19.46 -3.78
N PRO A 143 -4.03 -20.16 -4.74
CA PRO A 143 -5.46 -20.40 -4.72
C PRO A 143 -5.89 -21.46 -3.70
N SER A 144 -4.96 -22.33 -3.28
CA SER A 144 -5.24 -23.46 -2.38
C SER A 144 -5.00 -23.08 -0.93
N CYS A 145 -6.03 -23.12 -0.11
CA CYS A 145 -5.93 -22.88 1.34
C CYS A 145 -5.56 -24.19 2.05
N ASP A 146 -4.29 -24.56 1.99
CA ASP A 146 -3.80 -25.86 2.46
C ASP A 146 -2.98 -25.83 3.75
N ASN A 147 -2.86 -24.69 4.40
CA ASN A 147 -2.13 -24.47 5.65
C ASN A 147 -0.60 -24.60 5.57
N TRP A 148 -0.04 -24.71 4.36
CA TRP A 148 1.39 -25.03 4.25
C TRP A 148 2.30 -23.84 4.07
N HIS A 149 1.85 -22.77 3.40
CA HIS A 149 2.73 -21.70 2.98
C HIS A 149 2.15 -20.34 3.30
N GLY A 150 2.98 -19.47 3.88
CA GLY A 150 2.67 -18.05 4.00
C GLY A 150 2.92 -17.31 2.68
N PRO A 151 2.51 -16.02 2.62
CA PRO A 151 2.55 -15.25 1.37
C PRO A 151 3.92 -15.13 0.71
N ASP A 152 5.00 -15.12 1.49
CA ASP A 152 6.35 -14.98 0.93
C ASP A 152 6.82 -16.23 0.17
N ALA A 153 6.16 -17.38 0.43
CA ALA A 153 6.46 -18.64 -0.23
C ALA A 153 5.46 -19.02 -1.32
N TRP A 154 4.49 -18.17 -1.60
CA TRP A 154 3.48 -18.43 -2.63
C TRP A 154 4.08 -18.42 -4.04
N PRO A 155 3.51 -19.21 -4.99
CA PRO A 155 3.97 -19.21 -6.36
C PRO A 155 3.96 -17.80 -6.96
N THR A 156 5.08 -17.41 -7.53
CA THR A 156 5.23 -16.12 -8.19
C THR A 156 4.76 -16.22 -9.63
N LEU A 157 3.74 -15.45 -10.01
CA LEU A 157 3.22 -15.39 -11.37
C LEU A 157 3.85 -14.27 -12.19
N TRP A 158 4.44 -13.28 -11.52
CA TRP A 158 5.08 -12.15 -12.17
C TRP A 158 6.18 -11.60 -11.28
N ILE A 159 7.33 -11.32 -11.88
CA ILE A 159 8.43 -10.63 -11.22
C ILE A 159 9.07 -9.67 -12.22
N THR A 160 9.36 -8.45 -11.79
CA THR A 160 10.11 -7.48 -12.57
C THR A 160 11.57 -7.56 -12.15
N ARG A 161 12.42 -7.78 -13.11
CA ARG A 161 13.87 -7.86 -12.90
C ARG A 161 14.54 -6.50 -13.05
#